data_1e66a51a0747a99983a127fc13196d5f
#
_entry.id   1e66a51a0747a99983a127fc13196d5f
#
_cell.length_a   1.000
_cell.length_b   1.000
_cell.length_c   1.000
_cell.angle_alpha   90.00
_cell.angle_beta   90.00
_cell.angle_gamma   90.00
#
_symmetry.space_group_name_H-M   'P 1'
#
loop_
_entity.id
_entity.type
_entity.pdbx_description
1 polymer ?
#
loop_
_entity_poly.entity_id
_entity_poly.type
_entity_poly.pdbx_seq_one_letter_code
_entity_poly.pdbx_strand_id
1 'polypeptide(L)'
;MDDARPPALKAVKTFQAPDPETCRDMTDVRQGVDEIDRMLVALIARRQGYMDAAARIKTDRNVVRDEKRINDVLGKVKAECARQGLSFDAIAEPVWREMMERCIAYEFVVWDELRAPEKASKP
;
A
#
# COMPACT_ATOMS: atom_id res chain seq x y z
N MET A 1 12.92 28.42 0.53
CA MET A 1 11.50 28.20 0.30
C MET A 1 11.07 26.94 1.01
N ASP A 2 9.97 27.00 1.76
CA ASP A 2 9.53 25.84 2.52
C ASP A 2 9.01 24.75 1.59
N ASP A 3 9.36 23.52 1.93
CA ASP A 3 8.89 22.35 1.21
C ASP A 3 7.48 22.01 1.70
N ALA A 4 6.49 22.22 0.84
CA ALA A 4 5.09 21.99 1.15
C ALA A 4 4.68 20.52 1.12
N ARG A 5 5.58 19.60 0.76
CA ARG A 5 5.26 18.17 0.71
C ARG A 5 4.93 17.65 2.11
N PRO A 6 4.03 16.64 2.20
CA PRO A 6 3.82 15.94 3.47
C PRO A 6 5.13 15.45 4.08
N PRO A 7 5.25 15.40 5.41
CA PRO A 7 6.53 15.08 6.06
C PRO A 7 7.22 13.82 5.56
N ALA A 8 6.46 12.75 5.28
CA ALA A 8 7.05 11.50 4.81
C ALA A 8 7.68 11.64 3.41
N LEU A 9 7.13 12.49 2.58
CA LEU A 9 7.62 12.69 1.21
C LEU A 9 8.79 13.67 1.13
N LYS A 10 9.06 14.42 2.20
CA LYS A 10 10.23 15.30 2.24
C LYS A 10 11.54 14.53 2.18
N ALA A 11 11.51 13.24 2.51
CA ALA A 11 12.68 12.37 2.34
C ALA A 11 12.92 11.98 0.88
N VAL A 12 11.93 12.12 0.01
CA VAL A 12 12.08 11.88 -1.42
C VAL A 12 12.85 13.07 -2.02
N LYS A 13 14.02 12.79 -2.54
CA LYS A 13 14.94 13.86 -2.94
C LYS A 13 14.48 14.64 -4.16
N THR A 14 13.88 13.97 -5.12
CA THR A 14 13.47 14.63 -6.37
C THR A 14 12.16 14.10 -6.89
N PHE A 15 11.27 15.03 -7.23
CA PHE A 15 10.15 14.78 -8.10
C PHE A 15 10.46 15.47 -9.44
N GLN A 16 10.15 14.81 -10.54
CA GLN A 16 10.37 15.37 -11.87
C GLN A 16 9.26 16.35 -12.26
N ALA A 17 8.03 16.06 -11.82
CA ALA A 17 6.89 16.90 -12.10
C ALA A 17 6.89 18.16 -11.21
N PRO A 18 6.26 19.26 -11.66
CA PRO A 18 6.08 20.43 -10.80
C PRO A 18 5.31 20.08 -9.54
N ASP A 19 5.61 20.79 -8.45
CA ASP A 19 4.84 20.64 -7.21
C ASP A 19 3.39 21.05 -7.46
N PRO A 20 2.42 20.48 -6.68
CA PRO A 20 1.02 20.81 -6.86
C PRO A 20 0.74 22.31 -6.91
N GLU A 21 1.39 23.07 -6.03
CA GLU A 21 1.17 24.52 -5.90
C GLU A 21 1.70 25.30 -7.09
N THR A 22 2.60 24.74 -7.88
CA THR A 22 3.20 25.41 -9.03
C THR A 22 2.69 24.90 -10.36
N CYS A 23 1.75 23.96 -10.36
CA CYS A 23 1.12 23.49 -11.59
C CYS A 23 0.38 24.64 -12.28
N ARG A 24 0.58 24.76 -13.60
CA ARG A 24 0.02 25.85 -14.42
C ARG A 24 -1.13 25.38 -15.30
N ASP A 25 -1.20 24.11 -15.58
CA ASP A 25 -2.21 23.53 -16.46
C ASP A 25 -2.42 22.04 -16.12
N MET A 26 -3.37 21.41 -16.79
CA MET A 26 -3.69 20.01 -16.54
C MET A 26 -2.59 19.05 -16.99
N THR A 27 -1.75 19.46 -17.92
CA THR A 27 -0.58 18.65 -18.30
C THR A 27 0.36 18.49 -17.13
N ASP A 28 0.65 19.58 -16.40
CA ASP A 28 1.47 19.54 -15.19
C ASP A 28 0.84 18.63 -14.13
N VAL A 29 -0.47 18.76 -13.90
CA VAL A 29 -1.19 17.96 -12.92
C VAL A 29 -1.07 16.48 -13.24
N ARG A 30 -1.34 16.10 -14.49
CA ARG A 30 -1.31 14.70 -14.91
C ARG A 30 0.10 14.13 -14.85
N GLN A 31 1.11 14.91 -15.17
CA GLN A 31 2.50 14.50 -15.03
C GLN A 31 2.80 14.15 -13.56
N GLY A 32 2.34 14.99 -12.65
CA GLY A 32 2.51 14.76 -11.22
C GLY A 32 1.80 13.51 -10.74
N VAL A 33 0.54 13.33 -11.15
CA VAL A 33 -0.24 12.14 -10.78
C VAL A 33 0.43 10.87 -11.31
N ASP A 34 0.87 10.86 -12.57
CA ASP A 34 1.51 9.69 -13.16
C ASP A 34 2.80 9.33 -12.41
N GLU A 35 3.57 10.32 -12.03
CA GLU A 35 4.79 10.10 -11.25
C GLU A 35 4.47 9.47 -9.89
N ILE A 36 3.48 10.01 -9.18
CA ILE A 36 3.05 9.46 -7.90
C ILE A 36 2.52 8.04 -8.07
N ASP A 37 1.74 7.77 -9.11
CA ASP A 37 1.20 6.43 -9.34
C ASP A 37 2.31 5.40 -9.52
N ARG A 38 3.39 5.75 -10.24
CA ARG A 38 4.55 4.85 -10.36
C ARG A 38 5.17 4.55 -8.99
N MET A 39 5.27 5.55 -8.14
CA MET A 39 5.78 5.37 -6.77
C MET A 39 4.85 4.50 -5.93
N LEU A 40 3.53 4.73 -6.05
CA LEU A 40 2.54 3.94 -5.32
C LEU A 40 2.59 2.47 -5.74
N VAL A 41 2.71 2.20 -7.04
CA VAL A 41 2.82 0.82 -7.52
C VAL A 41 4.05 0.15 -6.90
N ALA A 42 5.19 0.84 -6.86
CA ALA A 42 6.41 0.30 -6.25
C ALA A 42 6.22 0.02 -4.76
N LEU A 43 5.54 0.92 -4.05
CA LEU A 43 5.29 0.74 -2.62
C LEU A 43 4.31 -0.41 -2.36
N ILE A 44 3.26 -0.51 -3.16
CA ILE A 44 2.30 -1.60 -3.05
C ILE A 44 2.97 -2.94 -3.36
N ALA A 45 3.86 -2.99 -4.37
CA ALA A 45 4.63 -4.19 -4.69
C ALA A 45 5.49 -4.63 -3.50
N ARG A 46 6.15 -3.68 -2.84
CA ARG A 46 6.93 -4.00 -1.64
C ARG A 46 6.03 -4.50 -0.50
N ARG A 47 4.86 -3.87 -0.33
CA ARG A 47 3.88 -4.30 0.67
C ARG A 47 3.40 -5.72 0.40
N GLN A 48 3.18 -6.07 -0.87
CA GLN A 48 2.84 -7.43 -1.28
C GLN A 48 3.92 -8.44 -0.88
N GLY A 49 5.19 -8.06 -0.97
CA GLY A 49 6.30 -8.88 -0.51
C GLY A 49 6.18 -9.24 0.96
N TYR A 50 5.64 -8.34 1.79
CA TYR A 50 5.38 -8.64 3.20
C TYR A 50 4.20 -9.59 3.37
N MET A 51 3.24 -9.60 2.43
CA MET A 51 2.17 -10.61 2.43
C MET A 51 2.74 -11.99 2.09
N ASP A 52 3.67 -12.08 1.16
CA ASP A 52 4.38 -13.33 0.87
C ASP A 52 5.11 -13.84 2.11
N ALA A 53 5.80 -12.96 2.82
CA ALA A 53 6.51 -13.31 4.05
C ALA A 53 5.52 -13.79 5.13
N ALA A 54 4.41 -13.10 5.29
CA ALA A 54 3.38 -13.50 6.26
C ALA A 54 2.81 -14.89 5.93
N ALA A 55 2.53 -15.16 4.66
CA ALA A 55 2.03 -16.46 4.22
C ALA A 55 3.03 -17.57 4.53
N ARG A 56 4.32 -17.30 4.39
CA ARG A 56 5.38 -18.26 4.70
C ARG A 56 5.48 -18.53 6.20
N ILE A 57 5.32 -17.48 7.01
CA ILE A 57 5.56 -17.54 8.46
C ILE A 57 4.36 -18.06 9.24
N LYS A 58 3.13 -17.68 8.85
CA LYS A 58 1.92 -18.12 9.54
C LYS A 58 1.74 -19.62 9.37
N THR A 59 1.52 -20.32 10.48
CA THR A 59 1.36 -21.77 10.47
C THR A 59 -0.10 -22.20 10.41
N ASP A 60 -1.03 -21.30 10.70
CA ASP A 60 -2.46 -21.58 10.73
C ASP A 60 -3.17 -20.71 9.69
N ARG A 61 -3.87 -21.35 8.76
CA ARG A 61 -4.61 -20.65 7.72
C ARG A 61 -5.65 -19.70 8.29
N ASN A 62 -6.21 -20.03 9.44
CA ASN A 62 -7.27 -19.22 10.06
C ASN A 62 -6.78 -17.86 10.56
N VAL A 63 -5.46 -17.68 10.71
CA VAL A 63 -4.92 -16.38 11.14
C VAL A 63 -4.44 -15.52 9.97
N VAL A 64 -4.62 -15.97 8.73
CA VAL A 64 -4.34 -15.15 7.56
C VAL A 64 -5.21 -13.89 7.59
N ARG A 65 -6.51 -14.05 7.86
CA ARG A 65 -7.38 -12.92 8.14
C ARG A 65 -7.41 -12.68 9.63
N ASP A 66 -7.05 -11.47 10.04
CA ASP A 66 -6.98 -11.07 11.44
C ASP A 66 -7.69 -9.73 11.61
N GLU A 67 -8.92 -9.77 12.13
CA GLU A 67 -9.75 -8.56 12.30
C GLU A 67 -9.10 -7.55 13.25
N LYS A 68 -8.45 -8.04 14.30
CA LYS A 68 -7.75 -7.17 15.23
C LYS A 68 -6.63 -6.40 14.53
N ARG A 69 -5.89 -7.08 13.66
CA ARG A 69 -4.82 -6.44 12.88
C ARG A 69 -5.37 -5.45 11.87
N ILE A 70 -6.51 -5.76 11.22
CA ILE A 70 -7.16 -4.83 10.30
C ILE A 70 -7.48 -3.52 11.04
N ASN A 71 -8.09 -3.61 12.21
CA ASN A 71 -8.43 -2.43 13.00
C ASN A 71 -7.19 -1.68 13.48
N ASP A 72 -6.13 -2.39 13.83
CA ASP A 72 -4.85 -1.79 14.21
C ASP A 72 -4.25 -0.99 13.05
N VAL A 73 -4.25 -1.57 11.85
CA VAL A 73 -3.74 -0.88 10.66
C VAL A 73 -4.54 0.39 10.39
N LEU A 74 -5.87 0.31 10.45
CA LEU A 74 -6.73 1.47 10.19
C LEU A 74 -6.48 2.58 11.21
N GLY A 75 -6.26 2.23 12.47
CA GLY A 75 -5.92 3.22 13.50
C GLY A 75 -4.58 3.90 13.23
N LYS A 76 -3.59 3.14 12.82
CA LYS A 76 -2.26 3.68 12.47
C LYS A 76 -2.34 4.57 11.23
N VAL A 77 -3.08 4.14 10.23
CA VAL A 77 -3.28 4.93 9.01
C VAL A 77 -3.99 6.24 9.33
N LYS A 78 -5.02 6.19 10.19
CA LYS A 78 -5.73 7.40 10.61
C LYS A 78 -4.80 8.40 11.26
N ALA A 79 -3.93 7.95 12.16
CA ALA A 79 -2.93 8.81 12.81
C ALA A 79 -1.96 9.41 11.79
N GLU A 80 -1.49 8.61 10.83
CA GLU A 80 -0.60 9.10 9.78
C GLU A 80 -1.31 10.09 8.86
N CYS A 81 -2.57 9.88 8.55
CA CYS A 81 -3.36 10.83 7.76
C CYS A 81 -3.41 12.19 8.43
N ALA A 82 -3.65 12.22 9.75
CA ALA A 82 -3.64 13.47 10.51
C ALA A 82 -2.28 14.16 10.43
N ARG A 83 -1.20 13.39 10.53
CA ARG A 83 0.16 13.91 10.47
C ARG A 83 0.55 14.41 9.08
N GLN A 84 0.06 13.75 8.03
CA GLN A 84 0.45 14.03 6.65
C GLN A 84 -0.52 14.97 5.92
N GLY A 85 -1.65 15.30 6.53
CA GLY A 85 -2.64 16.17 5.90
C GLY A 85 -3.51 15.49 4.86
N LEU A 86 -3.76 14.18 5.02
CA LEU A 86 -4.65 13.43 4.12
C LEU A 86 -5.98 13.17 4.83
N SER A 87 -7.10 13.30 4.10
CA SER A 87 -8.40 12.95 4.64
C SER A 87 -8.51 11.44 4.85
N PHE A 88 -8.73 11.03 6.08
CA PHE A 88 -8.91 9.61 6.39
C PHE A 88 -10.27 9.12 5.90
N ASP A 89 -11.36 9.80 6.27
CA ASP A 89 -12.70 9.33 5.96
C ASP A 89 -12.99 9.32 4.45
N ALA A 90 -12.61 10.39 3.77
CA ALA A 90 -12.95 10.55 2.36
C ALA A 90 -12.04 9.75 1.43
N ILE A 91 -10.76 9.58 1.79
CA ILE A 91 -9.75 9.02 0.87
C ILE A 91 -9.12 7.76 1.44
N ALA A 92 -8.45 7.86 2.59
CA ALA A 92 -7.56 6.80 3.04
C ALA A 92 -8.32 5.55 3.51
N GLU A 93 -9.39 5.71 4.28
CA GLU A 93 -10.10 4.54 4.83
C GLU A 93 -10.65 3.63 3.73
N PRO A 94 -11.42 4.12 2.74
CA PRO A 94 -11.91 3.23 1.69
C PRO A 94 -10.79 2.61 0.86
N VAL A 95 -9.72 3.36 0.60
CA VAL A 95 -8.57 2.82 -0.15
C VAL A 95 -7.89 1.71 0.66
N TRP A 96 -7.61 1.95 1.93
CA TRP A 96 -6.94 0.95 2.78
C TRP A 96 -7.79 -0.29 3.00
N ARG A 97 -9.10 -0.12 3.19
CA ARG A 97 -9.99 -1.27 3.36
C ARG A 97 -9.98 -2.16 2.12
N GLU A 98 -10.10 -1.58 0.93
CA GLU A 98 -10.07 -2.36 -0.31
C GLU A 98 -8.70 -3.00 -0.52
N MET A 99 -7.63 -2.26 -0.30
CA MET A 99 -6.27 -2.80 -0.44
C MET A 99 -6.05 -3.97 0.52
N MET A 100 -6.48 -3.84 1.77
CA MET A 100 -6.32 -4.93 2.74
C MET A 100 -7.12 -6.17 2.34
N GLU A 101 -8.35 -5.99 1.81
CA GLU A 101 -9.13 -7.14 1.34
C GLU A 101 -8.42 -7.86 0.19
N ARG A 102 -7.86 -7.11 -0.75
CA ARG A 102 -7.11 -7.71 -1.87
C ARG A 102 -5.84 -8.39 -1.38
N CYS A 103 -5.15 -7.79 -0.42
CA CYS A 103 -3.93 -8.37 0.14
C CYS A 103 -4.22 -9.64 0.93
N ILE A 104 -5.33 -9.68 1.68
CA ILE A 104 -5.75 -10.88 2.41
C ILE A 104 -6.09 -12.01 1.43
N ALA A 105 -6.85 -11.72 0.37
CA ALA A 105 -7.17 -12.70 -0.65
C ALA A 105 -5.90 -13.25 -1.31
N TYR A 106 -4.95 -12.37 -1.63
CA TYR A 106 -3.65 -12.75 -2.18
C TYR A 106 -2.88 -13.66 -1.21
N GLU A 107 -2.84 -13.28 0.06
CA GLU A 107 -2.12 -14.06 1.07
C GLU A 107 -2.70 -15.46 1.23
N PHE A 108 -4.01 -15.62 1.18
CA PHE A 108 -4.64 -16.95 1.21
C PHE A 108 -4.17 -17.82 0.04
N VAL A 109 -4.13 -17.25 -1.16
CA VAL A 109 -3.67 -17.99 -2.34
C VAL A 109 -2.23 -18.44 -2.17
N VAL A 110 -1.36 -17.53 -1.76
CA VAL A 110 0.07 -17.85 -1.54
C VAL A 110 0.22 -18.89 -0.43
N TRP A 111 -0.51 -18.73 0.68
CA TRP A 111 -0.47 -19.65 1.80
C TRP A 111 -0.83 -21.07 1.36
N ASP A 112 -1.91 -21.18 0.58
CA ASP A 112 -2.38 -22.47 0.08
C ASP A 112 -1.37 -23.06 -0.92
N GLU A 113 -0.82 -22.26 -1.82
CA GLU A 113 0.18 -22.72 -2.79
C GLU A 113 1.44 -23.24 -2.12
N LEU A 114 1.91 -22.58 -1.08
CA LEU A 114 3.11 -22.99 -0.36
C LEU A 114 2.94 -24.33 0.34
N ARG A 115 1.72 -24.71 0.67
CA ARG A 115 1.41 -25.94 1.41
C ARG A 115 0.67 -26.97 0.58
N ALA A 116 0.49 -26.69 -0.71
CA ALA A 116 -0.15 -27.63 -1.61
C ALA A 116 0.75 -28.86 -1.83
N PRO A 117 0.17 -30.04 -2.05
CA PRO A 117 0.94 -31.21 -2.41
C PRO A 117 1.78 -30.92 -3.65
N GLU A 118 2.99 -31.45 -3.67
CA GLU A 118 3.88 -31.24 -4.79
C GLU A 118 3.31 -31.84 -6.06
N LYS A 119 3.23 -31.05 -7.13
CA LYS A 119 2.73 -31.50 -8.42
C LYS A 119 3.85 -31.97 -9.33
N ALA A 120 5.08 -31.76 -8.93
CA ALA A 120 6.24 -32.09 -9.75
C ALA A 120 6.39 -33.57 -10.02
N SER A 121 5.79 -34.40 -9.18
CA SER A 121 5.80 -35.85 -9.36
C SER A 121 4.96 -36.34 -10.54
N LYS A 122 4.25 -35.44 -11.19
CA LYS A 122 3.45 -35.81 -12.35
C LYS A 122 4.34 -36.31 -13.48
N PRO A 123 3.97 -37.41 -14.08
CA PRO A 123 4.70 -37.88 -15.24
C PRO A 123 4.59 -36.92 -16.41
#